data_50b88ca326efb4b3112303408d2ca082
#
_entry.id   50b88ca326efb4b3112303408d2ca082
#
_cell.length_a   1.000
_cell.length_b   1.000
_cell.length_c   1.000
_cell.angle_alpha   90.00
_cell.angle_beta   90.00
_cell.angle_gamma   90.00
#
_symmetry.space_group_name_H-M   'P 1'
#
loop_
_entity.id
_entity.type
_entity.pdbx_description
1 polymer ?
#
loop_
_entity_poly.entity_id
_entity_poly.type
_entity_poly.pdbx_seq_one_letter_code
_entity_poly.pdbx_strand_id
1 'polypeptide(L)'
;RIGNVSSPTLTVYPAPKDKATGAAVIICPGGGYNILAFNKEGTEVAEWLNTIGVTGIVLKYRVPKRPDRQRHAPMLEDAQRAIGLVRHRASEWGLDPARIGILGFSAGGHLAATASNNFAKRTYPKVDEADDVSCRPDFAVLVYPAYLVDKENKLAPELPVTKETPPTFIAMTEDDGVRGEGG
;
A
#
# COMPACT_ATOMS: atom_id res chain seq x y z
N ARG A 1 14.12 -0.30 -11.27
CA ARG A 1 13.07 0.74 -11.36
C ARG A 1 12.10 0.39 -12.47
N ILE A 2 10.81 0.65 -12.25
CA ILE A 2 9.75 0.45 -13.24
C ILE A 2 9.02 1.79 -13.42
N GLY A 3 8.69 2.15 -14.66
CA GLY A 3 7.91 3.33 -15.01
C GLY A 3 6.83 3.01 -16.03
N ASN A 4 5.97 3.98 -16.33
CA ASN A 4 4.91 3.87 -17.35
C ASN A 4 3.98 2.66 -17.15
N VAL A 5 3.58 2.42 -15.90
CA VAL A 5 2.63 1.35 -15.55
C VAL A 5 1.21 1.84 -15.86
N SER A 6 0.57 1.26 -16.85
CA SER A 6 -0.84 1.51 -17.21
C SER A 6 -1.79 0.46 -16.63
N SER A 7 -1.28 -0.76 -16.45
CA SER A 7 -2.03 -1.89 -15.90
C SER A 7 -1.39 -2.36 -14.59
N PRO A 8 -2.06 -2.16 -13.44
CA PRO A 8 -1.53 -2.60 -12.16
C PRO A 8 -1.52 -4.12 -12.05
N THR A 9 -0.56 -4.67 -11.31
CA THR A 9 -0.47 -6.10 -11.03
C THR A 9 -0.03 -6.37 -9.61
N LEU A 10 -0.39 -7.55 -9.09
CA LEU A 10 0.13 -8.12 -7.85
C LEU A 10 1.12 -9.23 -8.17
N THR A 11 2.27 -9.23 -7.51
CA THR A 11 3.22 -10.34 -7.53
C THR A 11 3.28 -10.93 -6.13
N VAL A 12 2.84 -12.18 -5.99
CA VAL A 12 2.78 -12.88 -4.71
C VAL A 12 4.09 -13.63 -4.46
N TYR A 13 4.68 -13.40 -3.30
CA TYR A 13 5.84 -14.09 -2.74
C TYR A 13 5.36 -14.87 -1.52
N PRO A 14 4.94 -16.13 -1.69
CA PRO A 14 4.37 -16.92 -0.59
C PRO A 14 5.43 -17.23 0.46
N ALA A 15 5.06 -17.14 1.74
CA ALA A 15 5.91 -17.59 2.82
C ALA A 15 6.19 -19.09 2.72
N PRO A 16 7.38 -19.57 3.11
CA PRO A 16 7.67 -21.00 3.20
C PRO A 16 6.62 -21.72 4.06
N LYS A 17 6.12 -22.86 3.58
CA LYS A 17 5.00 -23.58 4.22
C LYS A 17 5.26 -23.95 5.69
N ASP A 18 6.50 -24.28 6.01
CA ASP A 18 6.95 -24.64 7.37
C ASP A 18 7.01 -23.45 8.34
N LYS A 19 6.95 -22.21 7.83
CA LYS A 19 7.01 -20.99 8.62
C LYS A 19 5.77 -20.11 8.48
N ALA A 20 4.89 -20.40 7.53
CA ALA A 20 3.77 -19.55 7.17
C ALA A 20 2.87 -19.23 8.38
N THR A 21 2.72 -17.93 8.67
CA THR A 21 1.90 -17.43 9.78
C THR A 21 0.45 -17.16 9.37
N GLY A 22 0.14 -17.26 8.07
CA GLY A 22 -1.13 -16.82 7.48
C GLY A 22 -1.22 -15.31 7.25
N ALA A 23 -0.30 -14.50 7.78
CA ALA A 23 -0.28 -13.07 7.54
C ALA A 23 0.24 -12.73 6.13
N ALA A 24 -0.30 -11.66 5.55
CA ALA A 24 0.17 -11.11 4.28
C ALA A 24 0.36 -9.59 4.38
N VAL A 25 1.32 -9.07 3.61
CA VAL A 25 1.59 -7.64 3.50
C VAL A 25 1.62 -7.23 2.04
N ILE A 26 0.75 -6.29 1.67
CA ILE A 26 0.78 -5.64 0.37
C ILE A 26 1.83 -4.53 0.43
N ILE A 27 2.83 -4.61 -0.44
CA ILE A 27 4.00 -3.74 -0.47
C ILE A 27 3.83 -2.72 -1.59
N CYS A 28 3.89 -1.44 -1.23
CA CYS A 28 3.78 -0.29 -2.13
C CYS A 28 5.17 0.38 -2.25
N PRO A 29 5.94 0.10 -3.31
CA PRO A 29 7.24 0.75 -3.51
C PRO A 29 7.10 2.27 -3.68
N GLY A 30 8.11 3.04 -3.26
CA GLY A 30 8.18 4.47 -3.51
C GLY A 30 8.64 4.82 -4.92
N GLY A 31 8.82 6.11 -5.16
CA GLY A 31 9.29 6.64 -6.45
C GLY A 31 8.56 7.92 -6.86
N GLY A 32 8.05 8.71 -5.89
CA GLY A 32 7.44 10.03 -6.11
C GLY A 32 6.17 10.00 -6.96
N TYR A 33 5.51 8.84 -7.09
CA TYR A 33 4.41 8.60 -8.04
C TYR A 33 4.79 8.79 -9.52
N ASN A 34 6.08 8.78 -9.84
CA ASN A 34 6.57 8.85 -11.21
C ASN A 34 7.12 7.52 -11.71
N ILE A 35 7.77 6.78 -10.82
CA ILE A 35 8.33 5.44 -11.05
C ILE A 35 8.08 4.56 -9.82
N LEU A 36 8.46 3.29 -9.89
CA LEU A 36 8.48 2.37 -8.75
C LEU A 36 9.91 1.90 -8.49
N ALA A 37 10.38 2.02 -7.23
CA ALA A 37 11.63 1.43 -6.76
C ALA A 37 11.45 -0.08 -6.52
N PHE A 38 10.93 -0.78 -7.51
CA PHE A 38 10.30 -2.11 -7.45
C PHE A 38 11.17 -3.18 -6.79
N ASN A 39 12.48 -3.19 -7.06
CA ASN A 39 13.37 -4.22 -6.49
C ASN A 39 13.63 -3.96 -5.01
N LYS A 40 14.22 -2.80 -4.68
CA LYS A 40 14.65 -2.49 -3.30
C LYS A 40 13.48 -2.35 -2.31
N GLU A 41 12.42 -1.70 -2.75
CA GLU A 41 11.26 -1.40 -1.89
C GLU A 41 10.05 -2.31 -2.19
N GLY A 42 10.26 -3.33 -3.00
CA GLY A 42 9.26 -4.33 -3.36
C GLY A 42 9.77 -5.75 -3.16
N THR A 43 10.51 -6.28 -4.14
CA THR A 43 10.96 -7.67 -4.16
C THR A 43 11.82 -8.04 -2.94
N GLU A 44 12.84 -7.23 -2.62
CA GLU A 44 13.73 -7.50 -1.49
C GLU A 44 12.96 -7.48 -0.16
N VAL A 45 11.96 -6.61 -0.03
CA VAL A 45 11.09 -6.55 1.16
C VAL A 45 10.18 -7.79 1.23
N ALA A 46 9.63 -8.24 0.12
CA ALA A 46 8.82 -9.45 0.07
C ALA A 46 9.63 -10.69 0.47
N GLU A 47 10.86 -10.81 -0.03
CA GLU A 47 11.80 -11.87 0.33
C GLU A 47 12.15 -11.83 1.82
N TRP A 48 12.39 -10.63 2.38
CA TRP A 48 12.63 -10.48 3.81
C TRP A 48 11.42 -10.90 4.65
N LEU A 49 10.20 -10.51 4.27
CA LEU A 49 8.97 -10.91 4.95
C LEU A 49 8.81 -12.44 4.97
N ASN A 50 9.21 -13.12 3.90
CA ASN A 50 9.19 -14.58 3.86
C ASN A 50 10.10 -15.22 4.91
N THR A 51 11.21 -14.58 5.29
CA THR A 51 12.11 -15.11 6.35
C THR A 51 11.43 -15.19 7.70
N ILE A 52 10.42 -14.35 7.94
CA ILE A 52 9.63 -14.30 9.18
C ILE A 52 8.23 -14.90 9.03
N GLY A 53 8.01 -15.67 7.96
CA GLY A 53 6.76 -16.42 7.74
C GLY A 53 5.58 -15.57 7.27
N VAL A 54 5.82 -14.37 6.73
CA VAL A 54 4.80 -13.49 6.19
C VAL A 54 4.83 -13.51 4.67
N THR A 55 3.69 -13.65 4.02
CA THR A 55 3.57 -13.57 2.56
C THR A 55 3.69 -12.12 2.12
N GLY A 56 4.69 -11.81 1.28
CA GLY A 56 4.85 -10.52 0.65
C GLY A 56 4.09 -10.44 -0.67
N ILE A 57 3.36 -9.35 -0.90
CA ILE A 57 2.61 -9.14 -2.14
C ILE A 57 2.97 -7.77 -2.71
N VAL A 58 3.79 -7.73 -3.75
CA VAL A 58 4.25 -6.47 -4.33
C VAL A 58 3.19 -5.93 -5.27
N LEU A 59 2.69 -4.72 -4.97
CA LEU A 59 1.78 -3.98 -5.83
C LEU A 59 2.57 -3.13 -6.83
N LYS A 60 2.49 -3.49 -8.10
CA LYS A 60 2.92 -2.65 -9.20
C LYS A 60 1.76 -1.72 -9.57
N TYR A 61 1.63 -0.62 -8.85
CA TYR A 61 0.55 0.35 -9.09
C TYR A 61 0.84 1.29 -10.25
N ARG A 62 -0.20 1.95 -10.77
CA ARG A 62 -0.11 2.86 -11.93
C ARG A 62 0.82 4.03 -11.64
N VAL A 63 1.76 4.29 -12.54
CA VAL A 63 2.65 5.46 -12.58
C VAL A 63 2.92 5.85 -14.03
N PRO A 64 3.20 7.11 -14.36
CA PRO A 64 3.28 8.27 -13.47
C PRO A 64 1.93 8.81 -13.01
N LYS A 65 1.96 9.72 -12.01
CA LYS A 65 0.79 10.50 -11.60
C LYS A 65 0.15 11.20 -12.80
N ARG A 66 -1.18 11.29 -12.80
CA ARG A 66 -1.94 11.92 -13.88
C ARG A 66 -2.08 13.42 -13.62
N PRO A 67 -1.86 14.32 -14.62
CA PRO A 67 -1.94 15.76 -14.42
C PRO A 67 -3.38 16.26 -14.20
N ASP A 68 -4.37 15.52 -14.67
CA ASP A 68 -5.81 15.82 -14.60
C ASP A 68 -6.51 15.27 -13.35
N ARG A 69 -5.78 14.59 -12.49
CA ARG A 69 -6.31 13.98 -11.26
C ARG A 69 -5.42 14.30 -10.05
N GLN A 70 -6.00 14.18 -8.85
CA GLN A 70 -5.19 14.20 -7.62
C GLN A 70 -4.09 13.14 -7.73
N ARG A 71 -2.86 13.49 -7.27
CA ARG A 71 -1.65 12.66 -7.48
C ARG A 71 -1.80 11.21 -7.06
N HIS A 72 -2.54 10.97 -5.99
CA HIS A 72 -2.71 9.63 -5.38
C HIS A 72 -3.93 8.87 -5.90
N ALA A 73 -4.89 9.53 -6.56
CA ALA A 73 -6.20 8.95 -6.82
C ALA A 73 -6.17 7.65 -7.64
N PRO A 74 -5.45 7.54 -8.78
CA PRO A 74 -5.36 6.28 -9.50
C PRO A 74 -4.69 5.17 -8.70
N MET A 75 -3.68 5.53 -7.90
CA MET A 75 -2.92 4.59 -7.09
C MET A 75 -3.74 4.09 -5.89
N LEU A 76 -4.59 4.96 -5.31
CA LEU A 76 -5.53 4.56 -4.27
C LEU A 76 -6.55 3.53 -4.78
N GLU A 77 -7.08 3.72 -5.98
CA GLU A 77 -7.93 2.73 -6.63
C GLU A 77 -7.23 1.36 -6.74
N ASP A 78 -5.96 1.37 -7.15
CA ASP A 78 -5.15 0.15 -7.27
C ASP A 78 -4.91 -0.50 -5.90
N ALA A 79 -4.61 0.28 -4.87
CA ALA A 79 -4.39 -0.23 -3.51
C ALA A 79 -5.68 -0.79 -2.89
N GLN A 80 -6.81 -0.10 -3.02
CA GLN A 80 -8.12 -0.60 -2.58
C GLN A 80 -8.49 -1.91 -3.27
N ARG A 81 -8.25 -1.98 -4.59
CA ARG A 81 -8.49 -3.19 -5.36
C ARG A 81 -7.56 -4.33 -4.93
N ALA A 82 -6.28 -4.05 -4.72
CA ALA A 82 -5.29 -5.00 -4.26
C ALA A 82 -5.70 -5.64 -2.91
N ILE A 83 -6.08 -4.82 -1.92
CA ILE A 83 -6.51 -5.31 -0.60
C ILE A 83 -7.75 -6.20 -0.73
N GLY A 84 -8.74 -5.78 -1.53
CA GLY A 84 -9.95 -6.57 -1.80
C GLY A 84 -9.63 -7.91 -2.45
N LEU A 85 -8.78 -7.93 -3.49
CA LEU A 85 -8.36 -9.15 -4.18
C LEU A 85 -7.63 -10.12 -3.25
N VAL A 86 -6.67 -9.63 -2.46
CA VAL A 86 -5.91 -10.45 -1.51
C VAL A 86 -6.85 -11.06 -0.46
N ARG A 87 -7.78 -10.26 0.09
CA ARG A 87 -8.75 -10.73 1.08
C ARG A 87 -9.73 -11.74 0.50
N HIS A 88 -10.22 -11.51 -0.72
CA HIS A 88 -11.13 -12.41 -1.41
C HIS A 88 -10.47 -13.77 -1.72
N ARG A 89 -9.18 -13.77 -2.07
CA ARG A 89 -8.41 -14.97 -2.37
C ARG A 89 -7.62 -15.53 -1.20
N ALA A 90 -7.83 -15.03 0.00
CA ALA A 90 -7.05 -15.41 1.17
C ALA A 90 -7.03 -16.94 1.40
N SER A 91 -8.18 -17.59 1.35
CA SER A 91 -8.28 -19.05 1.52
C SER A 91 -7.53 -19.83 0.44
N GLU A 92 -7.59 -19.40 -0.82
CA GLU A 92 -6.88 -20.00 -1.95
C GLU A 92 -5.35 -19.94 -1.74
N TRP A 93 -4.87 -18.86 -1.12
CA TRP A 93 -3.44 -18.62 -0.90
C TRP A 93 -2.94 -19.03 0.48
N GLY A 94 -3.77 -19.67 1.29
CA GLY A 94 -3.43 -20.10 2.64
C GLY A 94 -3.20 -18.93 3.60
N LEU A 95 -3.91 -17.81 3.39
CA LEU A 95 -3.83 -16.60 4.19
C LEU A 95 -5.04 -16.46 5.13
N ASP A 96 -4.84 -15.76 6.23
CA ASP A 96 -5.90 -15.31 7.12
C ASP A 96 -6.47 -13.98 6.61
N PRO A 97 -7.75 -13.89 6.22
CA PRO A 97 -8.34 -12.66 5.69
C PRO A 97 -8.41 -11.51 6.73
N ALA A 98 -8.20 -11.79 8.01
CA ALA A 98 -8.13 -10.81 9.10
C ALA A 98 -6.67 -10.37 9.43
N ARG A 99 -5.68 -10.81 8.64
CA ARG A 99 -4.26 -10.51 8.87
C ARG A 99 -3.56 -10.02 7.59
N ILE A 100 -4.21 -9.07 6.89
CA ILE A 100 -3.72 -8.48 5.66
C ILE A 100 -3.34 -7.03 5.92
N GLY A 101 -2.03 -6.75 5.95
CA GLY A 101 -1.47 -5.42 6.12
C GLY A 101 -1.10 -4.75 4.80
N ILE A 102 -0.79 -3.45 4.91
CA ILE A 102 -0.20 -2.66 3.84
C ILE A 102 1.11 -2.02 4.32
N LEU A 103 2.15 -2.04 3.49
CA LEU A 103 3.45 -1.44 3.77
C LEU A 103 3.84 -0.56 2.60
N GLY A 104 4.38 0.63 2.87
CA GLY A 104 4.85 1.49 1.81
C GLY A 104 6.03 2.37 2.18
N PHE A 105 6.80 2.74 1.17
CA PHE A 105 8.00 3.57 1.26
C PHE A 105 7.78 4.89 0.55
N SER A 106 8.19 6.01 1.15
CA SER A 106 8.13 7.33 0.50
C SER A 106 6.73 7.64 -0.06
N ALA A 107 6.56 7.88 -1.36
CA ALA A 107 5.24 8.02 -2.00
C ALA A 107 4.37 6.76 -1.85
N GLY A 108 4.96 5.55 -1.82
CA GLY A 108 4.26 4.31 -1.49
C GLY A 108 3.80 4.27 -0.03
N GLY A 109 4.54 4.92 0.89
CA GLY A 109 4.12 5.15 2.27
C GLY A 109 2.90 6.07 2.36
N HIS A 110 2.87 7.14 1.57
CA HIS A 110 1.68 7.98 1.41
C HIS A 110 0.49 7.18 0.85
N LEU A 111 0.72 6.31 -0.15
CA LEU A 111 -0.33 5.44 -0.69
C LEU A 111 -0.87 4.48 0.37
N ALA A 112 0.00 3.87 1.17
CA ALA A 112 -0.40 3.00 2.27
C ALA A 112 -1.22 3.76 3.33
N ALA A 113 -0.80 4.99 3.69
CA ALA A 113 -1.55 5.88 4.58
C ALA A 113 -2.92 6.24 3.99
N THR A 114 -2.97 6.61 2.70
CA THR A 114 -4.22 6.97 2.02
C THR A 114 -5.19 5.80 1.98
N ALA A 115 -4.72 4.59 1.63
CA ALA A 115 -5.54 3.38 1.63
C ALA A 115 -6.05 3.02 3.03
N SER A 116 -5.23 3.25 4.07
CA SER A 116 -5.58 3.02 5.48
C SER A 116 -6.63 3.97 6.03
N ASN A 117 -6.89 5.09 5.35
CA ASN A 117 -7.85 6.10 5.79
C ASN A 117 -9.06 6.27 4.84
N ASN A 118 -9.02 5.68 3.65
CA ASN A 118 -10.08 5.79 2.64
C ASN A 118 -10.65 4.42 2.25
N PHE A 119 -10.99 3.59 3.22
CA PHE A 119 -11.50 2.24 3.00
C PHE A 119 -13.02 2.11 3.07
N ALA A 120 -13.71 3.09 3.65
CA ALA A 120 -15.17 3.05 3.84
C ALA A 120 -15.93 3.03 2.50
N LYS A 121 -15.35 3.63 1.47
CA LYS A 121 -15.91 3.65 0.12
C LYS A 121 -14.81 3.49 -0.91
N ARG A 122 -15.01 2.56 -1.86
CA ARG A 122 -14.12 2.44 -3.01
C ARG A 122 -14.22 3.67 -3.91
N THR A 123 -13.09 4.09 -4.46
CA THR A 123 -12.98 5.27 -5.32
C THR A 123 -13.12 4.95 -6.81
N TYR A 124 -13.46 3.69 -7.13
CA TYR A 124 -13.70 3.18 -8.47
C TYR A 124 -14.99 2.34 -8.52
N PRO A 125 -15.60 2.16 -9.70
CA PRO A 125 -16.77 1.30 -9.87
C PRO A 125 -16.46 -0.16 -9.55
N LYS A 126 -17.41 -0.88 -8.96
CA LYS A 126 -17.30 -2.32 -8.71
C LYS A 126 -16.92 -3.08 -9.99
N VAL A 127 -15.93 -3.95 -9.89
CA VAL A 127 -15.44 -4.78 -11.00
C VAL A 127 -15.98 -6.21 -10.91
N ASP A 128 -15.88 -6.83 -9.74
CA ASP A 128 -16.32 -8.21 -9.48
C ASP A 128 -16.56 -8.44 -7.97
N GLU A 129 -16.72 -9.72 -7.57
CA GLU A 129 -17.02 -10.13 -6.20
C GLU A 129 -15.90 -9.80 -5.19
N ALA A 130 -14.65 -9.63 -5.63
CA ALA A 130 -13.57 -9.19 -4.75
C ALA A 130 -13.76 -7.75 -4.25
N ASP A 131 -14.68 -7.00 -4.85
CA ASP A 131 -15.06 -5.67 -4.38
C ASP A 131 -16.22 -5.68 -3.36
N ASP A 132 -16.78 -6.83 -3.04
CA ASP A 132 -17.79 -6.99 -1.99
C ASP A 132 -17.14 -7.15 -0.60
N VAL A 133 -15.85 -7.55 -0.55
CA VAL A 133 -15.13 -7.64 0.72
C VAL A 133 -14.45 -6.32 1.08
N SER A 134 -14.15 -6.15 2.37
CA SER A 134 -13.50 -4.92 2.87
C SER A 134 -12.14 -4.67 2.21
N CYS A 135 -11.89 -3.42 1.81
CA CYS A 135 -10.56 -2.95 1.39
C CYS A 135 -9.81 -2.21 2.52
N ARG A 136 -10.25 -2.33 3.78
CA ARG A 136 -9.51 -1.82 4.93
C ARG A 136 -8.34 -2.77 5.24
N PRO A 137 -7.09 -2.28 5.27
CA PRO A 137 -5.99 -3.11 5.77
C PRO A 137 -6.15 -3.35 7.27
N ASP A 138 -5.66 -4.50 7.77
CA ASP A 138 -5.76 -4.83 9.18
C ASP A 138 -4.68 -4.13 10.01
N PHE A 139 -3.57 -3.76 9.38
CA PHE A 139 -2.50 -2.92 9.92
C PHE A 139 -1.74 -2.21 8.79
N ALA A 140 -0.99 -1.17 9.14
CA ALA A 140 -0.16 -0.43 8.20
C ALA A 140 1.27 -0.24 8.70
N VAL A 141 2.23 -0.22 7.77
CA VAL A 141 3.64 0.10 8.02
C VAL A 141 4.06 1.19 7.04
N LEU A 142 4.45 2.33 7.56
CA LEU A 142 4.86 3.49 6.78
C LEU A 142 6.35 3.76 7.00
N VAL A 143 7.15 3.62 5.96
CA VAL A 143 8.60 3.82 6.03
C VAL A 143 8.96 5.09 5.29
N TYR A 144 9.52 6.07 6.00
CA TYR A 144 9.79 7.44 5.52
C TYR A 144 8.70 7.96 4.58
N PRO A 145 7.42 7.94 5.01
CA PRO A 145 6.30 8.32 4.15
C PRO A 145 6.40 9.79 3.73
N ALA A 146 6.22 10.05 2.43
CA ALA A 146 6.13 11.41 1.89
C ALA A 146 4.71 11.97 2.01
N TYR A 147 4.54 13.27 1.85
CA TYR A 147 3.26 13.97 1.63
C TYR A 147 2.21 13.79 2.73
N LEU A 148 2.58 13.45 3.97
CA LEU A 148 1.62 13.28 5.07
C LEU A 148 1.08 14.63 5.58
N VAL A 149 1.80 15.71 5.35
CA VAL A 149 1.41 17.07 5.75
C VAL A 149 1.44 18.02 4.55
N ASP A 150 0.62 19.06 4.63
CA ASP A 150 0.61 20.14 3.67
C ASP A 150 1.71 21.19 3.98
N LYS A 151 1.73 22.30 3.20
CA LYS A 151 2.69 23.40 3.36
C LYS A 151 2.56 24.16 4.69
N GLU A 152 1.44 23.98 5.39
CA GLU A 152 1.16 24.60 6.70
C GLU A 152 1.45 23.63 7.86
N ASN A 153 2.08 22.48 7.58
CA ASN A 153 2.29 21.37 8.52
C ASN A 153 0.99 20.77 9.11
N LYS A 154 -0.12 20.92 8.40
CA LYS A 154 -1.36 20.24 8.73
C LYS A 154 -1.43 18.90 8.03
N LEU A 155 -2.11 17.94 8.65
CA LEU A 155 -2.35 16.65 8.01
C LEU A 155 -2.99 16.84 6.63
N ALA A 156 -2.45 16.16 5.64
CA ALA A 156 -2.92 16.26 4.26
C ALA A 156 -4.43 15.88 4.18
N PRO A 157 -5.24 16.63 3.42
CA PRO A 157 -6.70 16.47 3.43
C PRO A 157 -7.17 15.10 2.94
N GLU A 158 -6.34 14.39 2.17
CA GLU A 158 -6.58 13.02 1.73
C GLU A 158 -6.35 11.95 2.82
N LEU A 159 -5.95 12.36 4.03
CA LEU A 159 -5.70 11.47 5.17
C LEU A 159 -6.71 11.70 6.31
N PRO A 160 -7.99 11.35 6.13
CA PRO A 160 -9.02 11.54 7.16
C PRO A 160 -8.86 10.51 8.29
N VAL A 161 -7.88 10.73 9.19
CA VAL A 161 -7.62 9.82 10.32
C VAL A 161 -8.81 9.79 11.27
N THR A 162 -9.28 8.59 11.59
CA THR A 162 -10.40 8.33 12.48
C THR A 162 -10.07 7.20 13.46
N LYS A 163 -10.97 6.91 14.39
CA LYS A 163 -10.83 5.75 15.27
C LYS A 163 -10.86 4.40 14.53
N GLU A 164 -11.33 4.37 13.29
CA GLU A 164 -11.38 3.18 12.44
C GLU A 164 -10.09 3.00 11.61
N THR A 165 -9.20 3.99 11.61
CA THR A 165 -7.87 3.87 11.00
C THR A 165 -7.13 2.67 11.62
N PRO A 166 -6.54 1.75 10.84
CA PRO A 166 -5.88 0.57 11.38
C PRO A 166 -4.66 0.94 12.24
N PRO A 167 -4.23 0.06 13.16
CA PRO A 167 -2.95 0.20 13.84
C PRO A 167 -1.83 0.45 12.83
N THR A 168 -1.03 1.48 13.07
CA THR A 168 -0.02 1.94 12.11
C THR A 168 1.33 2.11 12.79
N PHE A 169 2.37 1.46 12.22
CA PHE A 169 3.76 1.70 12.57
C PHE A 169 4.38 2.67 11.57
N ILE A 170 5.08 3.69 12.08
CA ILE A 170 5.77 4.70 11.26
C ILE A 170 7.25 4.69 11.62
N ALA A 171 8.12 4.57 10.60
CA ALA A 171 9.56 4.70 10.74
C ALA A 171 10.04 5.81 9.80
N MET A 172 10.70 6.83 10.37
CA MET A 172 11.34 7.91 9.61
C MET A 172 12.43 8.57 10.45
N THR A 173 13.35 9.27 9.81
CA THR A 173 14.34 10.07 10.51
C THR A 173 13.77 11.44 10.88
N GLU A 174 14.32 12.05 11.94
CA GLU A 174 13.87 13.37 12.42
C GLU A 174 14.15 14.50 11.42
N ASP A 175 15.25 14.37 10.67
CA ASP A 175 15.74 15.32 9.68
C ASP A 175 15.30 14.99 8.23
N ASP A 176 14.30 14.11 8.05
CA ASP A 176 13.78 13.80 6.72
C ASP A 176 13.08 15.02 6.11
N GLY A 177 13.72 15.62 5.10
CA GLY A 177 13.22 16.82 4.41
C GLY A 177 11.97 16.57 3.54
N VAL A 178 11.55 15.32 3.35
CA VAL A 178 10.39 14.97 2.49
C VAL A 178 9.06 14.96 3.25
N ARG A 179 9.08 15.23 4.56
CA ARG A 179 7.86 15.21 5.41
C ARG A 179 6.69 16.02 4.87
N GLY A 180 6.96 17.18 4.27
CA GLY A 180 5.93 18.12 3.84
C GLY A 180 6.10 18.66 2.44
N GLU A 181 7.16 18.36 1.73
CA GLU A 181 7.34 18.86 0.38
C GLU A 181 6.50 18.08 -0.63
N GLY A 182 5.42 18.73 -1.03
CA GLY A 182 4.75 18.37 -2.26
C GLY A 182 5.64 18.81 -3.44
N GLY A 183 6.52 17.94 -3.90
CA GLY A 183 7.18 18.09 -5.20
C GLY A 183 6.18 17.88 -6.34
#